data_2356a25125a3aa2bfa6179b698e41607
#
_entry.id   2356a25125a3aa2bfa6179b698e41607
#
_cell.length_a   1.000
_cell.length_b   1.000
_cell.length_c   1.000
_cell.angle_alpha   90.00
_cell.angle_beta   90.00
_cell.angle_gamma   90.00
#
_symmetry.space_group_name_H-M   'P 1'
#
loop_
_entity.id
_entity.type
_entity.pdbx_description
1 polymer ?
#
loop_
_entity_poly.entity_id
_entity_poly.type
_entity_poly.pdbx_seq_one_letter_code
_entity_poly.pdbx_strand_id
1 'polypeptide(L)'
;MDMSKCTFTGHKVIGDKYKPLVLKELKKLWNKEDPNLPWEQGEFSPSNTLLVDDSPYKALCNPPYTAIFPQPYSYINQKDDFSLGPGGDLRVYLERLAAADDVQDFVRDNPFGQPFITESDPKWNFYAKIVNNVERA
;
A
#
# COMPACT_ATOMS: atom_id res chain seq x y z
N MET A 1 -8.87 -4.12 0.79
CA MET A 1 -9.15 -3.93 2.24
C MET A 1 -10.17 -2.81 2.39
N ASP A 2 -11.31 -3.12 2.92
CA ASP A 2 -12.29 -2.09 3.27
C ASP A 2 -11.97 -1.46 4.63
N MET A 3 -12.78 -0.47 5.05
CA MET A 3 -12.53 0.25 6.30
C MET A 3 -12.51 -0.64 7.54
N SER A 4 -13.19 -1.78 7.53
CA SER A 4 -13.19 -2.70 8.68
C SER A 4 -11.84 -3.39 8.89
N LYS A 5 -11.01 -3.46 7.85
CA LYS A 5 -9.67 -4.07 7.89
C LYS A 5 -8.56 -3.02 8.06
N CYS A 6 -8.90 -1.74 7.95
CA CYS A 6 -7.91 -0.67 8.08
C CYS A 6 -7.66 -0.31 9.55
N THR A 7 -6.48 0.24 9.82
CA THR A 7 -6.11 0.71 11.16
C THR A 7 -6.34 2.21 11.24
N PHE A 8 -7.19 2.62 12.18
CA PHE A 8 -7.44 4.05 12.46
C PHE A 8 -6.34 4.59 13.36
N THR A 9 -5.72 5.69 12.94
CA THR A 9 -4.59 6.29 13.66
C THR A 9 -5.00 7.39 14.63
N GLY A 10 -6.24 7.89 14.56
CA GLY A 10 -6.69 9.05 15.31
C GLY A 10 -6.24 10.39 14.72
N HIS A 11 -5.46 10.36 13.64
CA HIS A 11 -4.98 11.56 12.95
C HIS A 11 -5.79 11.80 11.67
N LYS A 12 -5.62 13.00 11.10
CA LYS A 12 -6.20 13.36 9.80
C LYS A 12 -5.12 13.37 8.73
N VAL A 13 -5.53 13.20 7.49
CA VAL A 13 -4.61 13.30 6.34
C VAL A 13 -4.06 14.72 6.24
N ILE A 14 -2.77 14.85 5.94
CA ILE A 14 -2.13 16.16 5.74
C ILE A 14 -2.88 16.90 4.63
N GLY A 15 -3.30 18.12 4.93
CA GLY A 15 -4.04 18.95 3.98
C GLY A 15 -5.54 18.70 3.91
N ASP A 16 -6.07 17.72 4.67
CA ASP A 16 -7.51 17.44 4.71
C ASP A 16 -7.96 17.15 6.14
N LYS A 17 -8.51 18.16 6.80
CA LYS A 17 -8.92 18.07 8.20
C LYS A 17 -10.15 17.19 8.44
N TYR A 18 -10.83 16.77 7.39
CA TYR A 18 -12.04 15.93 7.49
C TYR A 18 -11.77 14.46 7.19
N LYS A 19 -10.68 14.17 6.51
CA LYS A 19 -10.36 12.80 6.09
C LYS A 19 -9.53 12.09 7.16
N PRO A 20 -10.05 11.04 7.78
CA PRO A 20 -9.26 10.27 8.74
C PRO A 20 -8.08 9.60 8.04
N LEU A 21 -6.91 9.61 8.69
CA LEU A 21 -5.75 8.89 8.21
C LEU A 21 -5.84 7.46 8.72
N VAL A 22 -5.97 6.52 7.80
CA VAL A 22 -6.02 5.09 8.11
C VAL A 22 -4.87 4.38 7.43
N LEU A 23 -4.41 3.28 8.03
CA LEU A 23 -3.37 2.43 7.49
C LEU A 23 -3.96 1.11 6.99
N LYS A 24 -3.34 0.55 5.97
CA LYS A 24 -3.65 -0.78 5.46
C LYS A 24 -2.52 -1.73 5.85
N GLU A 25 -2.62 -2.33 7.02
CA GLU A 25 -1.60 -3.23 7.54
C GLU A 25 -1.82 -4.64 7.01
N LEU A 26 -0.95 -5.07 6.09
CA LEU A 26 -1.05 -6.37 5.44
C LEU A 26 -0.93 -7.54 6.43
N LYS A 27 -0.25 -7.34 7.56
CA LYS A 27 -0.14 -8.38 8.59
C LYS A 27 -1.50 -8.86 9.10
N LYS A 28 -2.52 -8.00 9.07
CA LYS A 28 -3.88 -8.39 9.47
C LYS A 28 -4.46 -9.45 8.55
N LEU A 29 -4.10 -9.42 7.27
CA LEU A 29 -4.48 -10.42 6.30
C LEU A 29 -3.62 -11.69 6.43
N TRP A 30 -2.31 -11.53 6.58
CA TRP A 30 -1.38 -12.64 6.68
C TRP A 30 -1.62 -13.49 7.93
N ASN A 31 -1.91 -12.83 9.05
CA ASN A 31 -2.17 -13.48 10.34
C ASN A 31 -3.62 -13.94 10.49
N LYS A 32 -4.44 -13.68 9.47
CA LYS A 32 -5.86 -14.05 9.45
C LYS A 32 -6.59 -13.59 10.71
N GLU A 33 -6.45 -12.29 11.04
CA GLU A 33 -7.15 -11.70 12.20
C GLU A 33 -8.66 -11.79 12.06
N ASP A 34 -9.19 -11.80 10.82
CA ASP A 34 -10.58 -12.11 10.54
C ASP A 34 -10.70 -13.61 10.19
N PRO A 35 -11.32 -14.43 11.04
CA PRO A 35 -11.41 -15.87 10.78
C PRO A 35 -12.26 -16.24 9.57
N ASN A 36 -13.04 -15.29 9.03
CA ASN A 36 -13.88 -15.53 7.85
C ASN A 36 -13.10 -15.41 6.52
N LEU A 37 -11.83 -15.01 6.56
CA LEU A 37 -11.02 -14.96 5.34
C LEU A 37 -10.83 -16.37 4.77
N PRO A 38 -10.90 -16.52 3.43
CA PRO A 38 -10.94 -17.85 2.80
C PRO A 38 -9.61 -18.60 2.74
N TRP A 39 -8.50 -17.96 3.14
CA TRP A 39 -7.17 -18.60 3.12
C TRP A 39 -6.70 -18.99 4.50
N GLU A 40 -5.67 -19.83 4.55
CA GLU A 40 -5.04 -20.25 5.79
C GLU A 40 -4.03 -19.24 6.30
N GLN A 41 -3.84 -19.17 7.61
CA GLN A 41 -2.83 -18.32 8.22
C GLN A 41 -1.45 -18.70 7.68
N GLY A 42 -0.69 -17.69 7.23
CA GLY A 42 0.64 -17.90 6.67
C GLY A 42 0.66 -18.28 5.19
N GLU A 43 -0.49 -18.48 4.55
CA GLU A 43 -0.57 -18.74 3.12
C GLU A 43 -0.05 -17.57 2.30
N PHE A 44 -0.32 -16.34 2.76
CA PHE A 44 0.19 -15.12 2.14
C PHE A 44 1.21 -14.46 3.06
N SER A 45 2.22 -13.84 2.47
CA SER A 45 3.38 -13.29 3.15
C SER A 45 3.94 -12.09 2.37
N PRO A 46 4.95 -11.37 2.90
CA PRO A 46 5.58 -10.29 2.15
C PRO A 46 6.13 -10.71 0.78
N SER A 47 6.51 -11.98 0.61
CA SER A 47 7.10 -12.45 -0.64
C SER A 47 6.08 -12.69 -1.76
N ASN A 48 4.79 -12.78 -1.45
CA ASN A 48 3.75 -13.09 -2.42
C ASN A 48 2.53 -12.17 -2.35
N THR A 49 2.67 -11.00 -1.72
CA THR A 49 1.58 -10.04 -1.53
C THR A 49 1.99 -8.66 -2.00
N LEU A 50 1.11 -7.97 -2.71
CA LEU A 50 1.32 -6.59 -3.14
C LEU A 50 0.10 -5.75 -2.80
N LEU A 51 0.30 -4.64 -2.10
CA LEU A 51 -0.69 -3.60 -1.95
C LEU A 51 -0.56 -2.62 -3.12
N VAL A 52 -1.66 -2.34 -3.79
CA VAL A 52 -1.74 -1.29 -4.83
C VAL A 52 -2.65 -0.20 -4.30
N ASP A 53 -2.11 0.99 -4.07
CA ASP A 53 -2.85 2.11 -3.50
C ASP A 53 -2.25 3.42 -3.98
N ASP A 54 -3.07 4.42 -4.24
CA ASP A 54 -2.59 5.73 -4.67
C ASP A 54 -2.14 6.64 -3.52
N SER A 55 -2.24 6.17 -2.29
CA SER A 55 -1.88 6.93 -1.08
C SER A 55 -0.76 6.24 -0.32
N PRO A 56 0.51 6.67 -0.52
CA PRO A 56 1.66 6.01 0.10
C PRO A 56 1.61 5.88 1.62
N TYR A 57 0.96 6.81 2.32
CA TYR A 57 0.88 6.75 3.78
C TYR A 57 0.17 5.50 4.29
N LYS A 58 -0.71 4.90 3.49
CA LYS A 58 -1.47 3.71 3.93
C LYS A 58 -0.58 2.50 4.16
N ALA A 59 0.62 2.49 3.59
CA ALA A 59 1.58 1.39 3.71
C ALA A 59 2.68 1.63 4.75
N LEU A 60 2.55 2.67 5.59
CA LEU A 60 3.61 3.08 6.53
C LEU A 60 4.14 1.96 7.43
N CYS A 61 3.26 1.07 7.88
CA CYS A 61 3.62 -0.01 8.81
C CYS A 61 3.82 -1.36 8.14
N ASN A 62 3.86 -1.41 6.80
CA ASN A 62 4.10 -2.65 6.08
C ASN A 62 5.60 -2.87 5.85
N PRO A 63 6.03 -4.13 5.68
CA PRO A 63 7.42 -4.41 5.31
C PRO A 63 7.80 -3.69 4.01
N PRO A 64 9.09 -3.37 3.80
CA PRO A 64 9.51 -2.66 2.59
C PRO A 64 9.19 -3.46 1.32
N TYR A 65 8.89 -2.73 0.25
CA TYR A 65 8.65 -3.28 -1.09
C TYR A 65 7.46 -4.25 -1.17
N THR A 66 6.43 -4.04 -0.33
CA THR A 66 5.17 -4.79 -0.40
C THR A 66 4.03 -3.97 -0.99
N ALA A 67 4.34 -2.81 -1.56
CA ALA A 67 3.34 -1.92 -2.14
C ALA A 67 3.90 -1.16 -3.33
N ILE A 68 3.02 -0.76 -4.23
CA ILE A 68 3.29 0.24 -5.26
C ILE A 68 2.20 1.31 -5.18
N PHE A 69 2.55 2.52 -5.60
CA PHE A 69 1.67 3.68 -5.46
C PHE A 69 1.47 4.37 -6.81
N PRO A 70 0.52 3.88 -7.63
CA PRO A 70 0.17 4.58 -8.87
C PRO A 70 -0.27 6.01 -8.57
N GLN A 71 -0.16 6.91 -9.54
CA GLN A 71 -0.69 8.25 -9.39
C GLN A 71 -2.21 8.18 -9.17
N PRO A 72 -2.78 9.09 -8.35
CA PRO A 72 -4.22 9.09 -8.12
C PRO A 72 -4.99 9.23 -9.42
N TYR A 73 -6.10 8.47 -9.54
CA TYR A 73 -7.01 8.61 -10.65
C TYR A 73 -7.64 10.00 -10.63
N SER A 74 -7.64 10.67 -11.79
CA SER A 74 -8.24 11.98 -11.94
C SER A 74 -9.28 11.95 -13.04
N TYR A 75 -10.48 12.46 -12.74
CA TYR A 75 -11.54 12.60 -13.74
C TYR A 75 -11.08 13.43 -14.95
N ILE A 76 -10.27 14.46 -14.69
CA ILE A 76 -9.75 15.35 -15.75
C ILE A 76 -8.82 14.58 -16.69
N ASN A 77 -8.07 13.61 -16.17
CA ASN A 77 -7.11 12.81 -16.92
C ASN A 77 -7.69 11.45 -17.36
N GLN A 78 -8.99 11.26 -17.23
CA GLN A 78 -9.65 10.00 -17.54
C GLN A 78 -9.37 9.49 -18.97
N LYS A 79 -9.24 10.39 -19.93
CA LYS A 79 -8.98 10.04 -21.33
C LYS A 79 -7.58 9.46 -21.54
N ASP A 80 -6.63 9.77 -20.65
CA ASP A 80 -5.23 9.39 -20.75
C ASP A 80 -4.87 8.27 -19.77
N ASP A 81 -5.83 7.81 -18.94
CA ASP A 81 -5.58 6.76 -17.96
C ASP A 81 -5.97 5.40 -18.54
N PHE A 82 -4.95 4.70 -19.05
CA PHE A 82 -5.08 3.35 -19.60
C PHE A 82 -4.33 2.31 -18.76
N SER A 83 -4.01 2.64 -17.50
CA SER A 83 -3.10 1.84 -16.65
C SER A 83 -3.52 0.37 -16.52
N LEU A 84 -4.82 0.10 -16.45
CA LEU A 84 -5.35 -1.28 -16.33
C LEU A 84 -5.81 -1.87 -17.65
N GLY A 85 -5.79 -1.10 -18.74
CA GLY A 85 -6.13 -1.60 -20.07
C GLY A 85 -5.00 -2.43 -20.67
N PRO A 86 -5.28 -3.13 -21.80
CA PRO A 86 -4.23 -3.87 -22.51
C PRO A 86 -3.07 -2.94 -22.89
N GLY A 87 -1.84 -3.34 -22.50
CA GLY A 87 -0.65 -2.53 -22.75
C GLY A 87 -0.49 -1.34 -21.80
N GLY A 88 -1.41 -1.12 -20.84
CA GLY A 88 -1.28 -0.07 -19.85
C GLY A 88 -0.13 -0.35 -18.88
N ASP A 89 0.45 0.72 -18.32
CA ASP A 89 1.66 0.62 -17.50
C ASP A 89 1.48 -0.24 -16.25
N LEU A 90 0.39 -0.05 -15.50
CA LEU A 90 0.12 -0.84 -14.30
C LEU A 90 -0.15 -2.29 -14.65
N ARG A 91 -0.94 -2.54 -15.69
CA ARG A 91 -1.24 -3.91 -16.11
C ARG A 91 0.01 -4.66 -16.54
N VAL A 92 0.87 -4.03 -17.33
CA VAL A 92 2.14 -4.63 -17.76
C VAL A 92 3.02 -4.92 -16.54
N TYR A 93 3.09 -3.99 -15.61
CA TYR A 93 3.85 -4.18 -14.37
C TYR A 93 3.36 -5.39 -13.57
N LEU A 94 2.04 -5.49 -13.39
CA LEU A 94 1.45 -6.60 -12.63
C LEU A 94 1.64 -7.95 -13.33
N GLU A 95 1.60 -7.97 -14.66
CA GLU A 95 1.87 -9.19 -15.43
C GLU A 95 3.32 -9.66 -15.22
N ARG A 96 4.28 -8.72 -15.21
CA ARG A 96 5.69 -9.04 -14.94
C ARG A 96 5.88 -9.50 -13.49
N LEU A 97 5.22 -8.83 -12.54
CA LEU A 97 5.28 -9.20 -11.13
C LEU A 97 4.74 -10.60 -10.90
N ALA A 98 3.67 -10.98 -11.59
CA ALA A 98 3.07 -12.31 -11.46
C ALA A 98 4.02 -13.44 -11.86
N ALA A 99 5.02 -13.14 -12.70
CA ALA A 99 6.04 -14.10 -13.11
C ALA A 99 7.28 -14.08 -12.20
N ALA A 100 7.34 -13.18 -11.22
CA ALA A 100 8.48 -13.06 -10.32
C ALA A 100 8.40 -14.08 -9.19
N ASP A 101 9.56 -14.52 -8.70
CA ASP A 101 9.64 -15.48 -7.59
C ASP A 101 9.35 -14.82 -6.24
N ASP A 102 9.69 -13.52 -6.10
CA ASP A 102 9.56 -12.79 -4.84
C ASP A 102 9.10 -11.36 -5.12
N VAL A 103 7.98 -10.96 -4.50
CA VAL A 103 7.38 -9.64 -4.71
C VAL A 103 8.30 -8.52 -4.22
N GLN A 104 8.91 -8.68 -3.05
CA GLN A 104 9.76 -7.63 -2.48
C GLN A 104 10.98 -7.38 -3.35
N ASP A 105 11.61 -8.44 -3.85
CA ASP A 105 12.76 -8.31 -4.74
C ASP A 105 12.38 -7.62 -6.05
N PHE A 106 11.25 -8.01 -6.63
CA PHE A 106 10.77 -7.41 -7.87
C PHE A 106 10.48 -5.92 -7.71
N VAL A 107 9.77 -5.52 -6.65
CA VAL A 107 9.41 -4.12 -6.41
C VAL A 107 10.66 -3.29 -6.14
N ARG A 108 11.60 -3.82 -5.36
CA ARG A 108 12.88 -3.14 -5.10
C ARG A 108 13.63 -2.83 -6.40
N ASP A 109 13.69 -3.81 -7.28
CA ASP A 109 14.46 -3.72 -8.53
C ASP A 109 13.69 -3.01 -9.65
N ASN A 110 12.38 -2.86 -9.51
CA ASN A 110 11.50 -2.25 -10.51
C ASN A 110 10.56 -1.23 -9.86
N PRO A 111 11.05 -0.04 -9.49
CA PRO A 111 10.19 1.00 -8.89
C PRO A 111 9.04 1.39 -9.81
N PHE A 112 7.89 1.70 -9.22
CA PHE A 112 6.69 2.08 -9.97
C PHE A 112 5.91 3.15 -9.22
N GLY A 113 5.52 4.21 -9.92
CA GLY A 113 4.61 5.24 -9.41
C GLY A 113 5.25 6.18 -8.39
N GLN A 114 4.47 6.56 -7.38
CA GLN A 114 4.91 7.47 -6.34
C GLN A 114 5.94 6.82 -5.42
N PRO A 115 6.89 7.59 -4.85
CA PRO A 115 7.89 7.04 -3.95
C PRO A 115 7.29 6.62 -2.60
N PHE A 116 7.96 5.68 -1.93
CA PHE A 116 7.65 5.33 -0.53
C PHE A 116 7.91 6.52 0.38
N ILE A 117 7.14 6.60 1.46
CA ILE A 117 7.41 7.54 2.54
C ILE A 117 8.55 6.97 3.39
N THR A 118 9.65 7.73 3.51
CA THR A 118 10.83 7.36 4.26
C THR A 118 11.24 8.49 5.19
N GLU A 119 12.29 8.27 5.97
CA GLU A 119 12.85 9.29 6.86
C GLU A 119 13.28 10.56 6.12
N SER A 120 13.50 10.50 4.82
CA SER A 120 13.83 11.68 4.00
C SER A 120 12.61 12.53 3.63
N ASP A 121 11.40 12.07 3.91
CA ASP A 121 10.18 12.84 3.63
C ASP A 121 10.13 14.10 4.50
N PRO A 122 9.82 15.29 3.94
CA PRO A 122 9.70 16.52 4.75
C PRO A 122 8.68 16.43 5.88
N LYS A 123 7.71 15.52 5.79
CA LYS A 123 6.67 15.31 6.80
C LYS A 123 6.96 14.10 7.69
N TRP A 124 8.18 13.60 7.68
CA TRP A 124 8.52 12.38 8.43
C TRP A 124 8.22 12.48 9.92
N ASN A 125 8.43 13.65 10.55
CA ASN A 125 8.11 13.80 11.97
C ASN A 125 6.65 13.46 12.28
N PHE A 126 5.74 13.85 11.41
CA PHE A 126 4.32 13.51 11.54
C PHE A 126 4.10 12.00 11.35
N TYR A 127 4.64 11.43 10.30
CA TYR A 127 4.47 9.99 10.02
C TYR A 127 5.14 9.10 11.06
N ALA A 128 6.29 9.51 11.59
CA ALA A 128 6.98 8.76 12.64
C ALA A 128 6.14 8.64 13.92
N LYS A 129 5.40 9.68 14.27
CA LYS A 129 4.48 9.62 15.43
C LYS A 129 3.40 8.58 15.21
N ILE A 130 2.87 8.50 13.99
CA ILE A 130 1.84 7.52 13.65
C ILE A 130 2.39 6.10 13.76
N VAL A 131 3.55 5.85 13.15
CA VAL A 131 4.21 4.54 13.20
C VAL A 131 4.46 4.11 14.63
N ASN A 132 5.03 4.99 15.45
CA ASN A 132 5.35 4.68 16.86
C ASN A 132 4.09 4.38 17.66
N ASN A 133 3.00 5.12 17.46
CA ASN A 133 1.75 4.90 18.18
C ASN A 133 1.09 3.57 17.80
N VAL A 134 1.11 3.23 16.51
CA VAL A 134 0.53 1.97 16.02
C VAL A 134 1.33 0.77 16.50
N GLU A 135 2.66 0.85 16.46
CA GLU A 135 3.54 -0.26 16.89
C GLU A 135 3.50 -0.51 18.39
N ARG A 136 3.14 0.51 19.19
CA ARG A 136 3.01 0.38 20.65
C ARG A 136 1.66 -0.18 21.10
N ALA A 137 0.66 -0.17 20.23
CA ALA A 137 -0.69 -0.58 20.58
C ALA A 137 -0.83 -2.15 20.59
#